data_715010366425085e2079be9c4973434a
#
_entry.id   715010366425085e2079be9c4973434a
#
_cell.length_a   1.000
_cell.length_b   1.000
_cell.length_c   1.000
_cell.angle_alpha   90.00
_cell.angle_beta   90.00
_cell.angle_gamma   90.00
#
_symmetry.space_group_name_H-M   'P 1'
#
loop_
_entity.id
_entity.type
_entity.pdbx_description
1 polymer ?
#
loop_
_entity_poly.entity_id
_entity_poly.type
_entity_poly.pdbx_seq_one_letter_code
_entity_poly.pdbx_strand_id
1 'polypeptide(L)'
;MLFRSVFGDGTVVIKRTVGHTPGHQALFLKLPKSGNILLSGDLAHYTDNWEHMRVPSFNFNKEQSIKSMEDTAKFLKDNNAVLWIQHDLEQNAGIKHVPAYYE
;
A
#
# COMPACT_ATOMS: atom_id res chain seq x y z
N MET A 1 8.09 3.60 -10.79
CA MET A 1 6.79 3.02 -10.43
C MET A 1 5.73 3.52 -11.39
N LEU A 2 4.91 2.62 -11.93
CA LEU A 2 3.83 3.00 -12.85
C LEU A 2 2.56 3.35 -12.07
N PHE A 3 1.83 4.34 -12.58
CA PHE A 3 0.62 4.88 -11.98
C PHE A 3 -0.52 4.90 -12.98
N ARG A 4 -1.72 4.69 -12.51
CA ARG A 4 -2.93 4.85 -13.32
C ARG A 4 -4.06 5.43 -12.47
N SER A 5 -4.51 6.63 -12.83
CA SER A 5 -5.68 7.24 -12.18
C SER A 5 -6.96 6.55 -12.66
N VAL A 6 -7.79 6.10 -11.72
CA VAL A 6 -9.04 5.39 -12.03
C VAL A 6 -10.05 6.31 -12.68
N PHE A 7 -10.20 7.54 -12.14
CA PHE A 7 -11.18 8.52 -12.62
C PHE A 7 -10.55 9.66 -13.43
N GLY A 8 -9.23 9.62 -13.66
CA GLY A 8 -8.52 10.66 -14.39
C GLY A 8 -8.19 11.93 -13.60
N ASP A 9 -8.63 12.03 -12.36
CA ASP A 9 -8.45 13.21 -11.50
C ASP A 9 -7.38 13.04 -10.39
N GLY A 10 -6.75 11.87 -10.31
CA GLY A 10 -5.71 11.58 -9.31
C GLY A 10 -6.22 11.26 -7.90
N THR A 11 -7.53 11.18 -7.68
CA THR A 11 -8.09 10.87 -6.35
C THR A 11 -7.97 9.41 -5.96
N VAL A 12 -8.05 8.52 -6.95
CA VAL A 12 -7.88 7.07 -6.80
C VAL A 12 -6.86 6.62 -7.84
N VAL A 13 -5.70 6.14 -7.38
CA VAL A 13 -4.60 5.78 -8.27
C VAL A 13 -4.15 4.35 -8.01
N ILE A 14 -4.13 3.54 -9.07
CA ILE A 14 -3.54 2.21 -9.04
C ILE A 14 -2.03 2.33 -9.25
N LYS A 15 -1.27 1.68 -8.38
CA LYS A 15 0.20 1.68 -8.43
C LYS A 15 0.69 0.26 -8.65
N ARG A 16 1.60 0.09 -9.58
CA ARG A 16 2.25 -1.19 -9.81
C ARG A 16 3.27 -1.46 -8.70
N THR A 17 3.08 -2.55 -7.97
CA THR A 17 3.94 -2.98 -6.85
C THR A 17 4.25 -4.47 -6.99
N VAL A 18 4.92 -4.83 -8.07
CA VAL A 18 5.21 -6.22 -8.41
C VAL A 18 6.14 -6.90 -7.40
N GLY A 19 6.06 -8.23 -7.31
CA GLY A 19 6.95 -9.04 -6.50
C GLY A 19 6.24 -10.16 -5.76
N HIS A 20 5.20 -9.86 -5.01
CA HIS A 20 4.31 -10.89 -4.43
C HIS A 20 3.71 -11.75 -5.54
N THR A 21 3.17 -11.09 -6.55
CA THR A 21 2.83 -11.66 -7.85
C THR A 21 3.35 -10.76 -8.97
N PRO A 22 3.47 -11.25 -10.22
CA PRO A 22 3.93 -10.42 -11.35
C PRO A 22 3.05 -9.20 -11.63
N GLY A 23 1.76 -9.29 -11.30
CA GLY A 23 0.78 -8.22 -11.56
C GLY A 23 0.31 -7.50 -10.31
N HIS A 24 0.99 -7.66 -9.18
CA HIS A 24 0.54 -7.06 -7.92
C HIS A 24 0.42 -5.55 -8.00
N GLN A 25 -0.64 -5.02 -7.40
CA GLN A 25 -0.97 -3.59 -7.38
C GLN A 25 -1.38 -3.14 -5.97
N ALA A 26 -1.08 -1.90 -5.65
CA ALA A 26 -1.56 -1.20 -4.47
C ALA A 26 -2.48 -0.06 -4.89
N LEU A 27 -3.32 0.41 -3.99
CA LEU A 27 -4.31 1.46 -4.28
C LEU A 27 -4.04 2.70 -3.43
N PHE A 28 -3.81 3.81 -4.10
CA PHE A 28 -3.60 5.11 -3.46
C PHE A 28 -4.86 5.95 -3.51
N LEU A 29 -5.25 6.48 -2.35
CA LEU A 29 -6.46 7.29 -2.17
C LEU A 29 -6.11 8.67 -1.63
N LYS A 30 -6.67 9.71 -2.22
CA LYS A 30 -6.65 11.07 -1.67
C LYS A 30 -8.03 11.38 -1.11
N LEU A 31 -8.14 11.41 0.21
CA LEU A 31 -9.41 11.69 0.88
C LEU A 31 -9.42 13.14 1.39
N PRO A 32 -10.54 13.87 1.23
CA PRO A 32 -10.60 15.30 1.59
C PRO A 32 -10.30 15.59 3.06
N LYS A 33 -10.73 14.71 3.96
CA LYS A 33 -10.57 14.89 5.42
C LYS A 33 -9.50 13.99 6.02
N SER A 34 -9.44 12.73 5.61
CA SER A 34 -8.51 11.74 6.17
C SER A 34 -7.12 11.79 5.53
N GLY A 35 -6.95 12.54 4.45
CA GLY A 35 -5.67 12.68 3.78
C GLY A 35 -5.34 11.55 2.82
N ASN A 36 -4.05 11.34 2.61
CA ASN A 36 -3.56 10.38 1.62
C ASN A 36 -3.32 9.03 2.27
N ILE A 37 -3.90 7.98 1.70
CA ILE A 37 -3.82 6.61 2.21
C ILE A 37 -3.41 5.69 1.06
N LEU A 38 -2.45 4.78 1.32
CA LEU A 38 -2.10 3.71 0.40
C LEU A 38 -2.54 2.37 1.00
N LEU A 39 -3.39 1.67 0.27
CA LEU A 39 -3.81 0.31 0.62
C LEU A 39 -2.80 -0.65 0.01
N SER A 40 -2.08 -1.39 0.87
CA SER A 40 -0.89 -2.15 0.46
C SER A 40 -1.19 -3.36 -0.43
N GLY A 41 -2.38 -3.96 -0.31
CA GLY A 41 -2.55 -5.33 -0.80
C GLY A 41 -1.53 -6.24 -0.11
N ASP A 42 -0.89 -7.11 -0.87
CA ASP A 42 0.12 -8.04 -0.37
C ASP A 42 1.57 -7.55 -0.59
N LEU A 43 1.75 -6.23 -0.73
CA LEU A 43 3.08 -5.62 -0.77
C LEU A 43 3.85 -5.90 0.52
N ALA A 44 3.17 -5.78 1.65
CA ALA A 44 3.66 -6.16 2.96
C ALA A 44 2.52 -6.83 3.74
N HIS A 45 2.84 -7.80 4.61
CA HIS A 45 1.81 -8.56 5.33
C HIS A 45 1.58 -8.02 6.74
N TYR A 46 2.64 -7.52 7.39
CA TYR A 46 2.61 -6.98 8.74
C TYR A 46 3.49 -5.74 8.82
N THR A 47 3.24 -4.88 9.80
CA THR A 47 4.06 -3.69 10.06
C THR A 47 5.54 -4.05 10.26
N ASP A 48 5.83 -5.13 10.98
CA ASP A 48 7.20 -5.62 11.18
C ASP A 48 7.89 -5.97 9.85
N ASN A 49 7.17 -6.63 8.94
CA ASN A 49 7.70 -6.92 7.61
C ASN A 49 8.01 -5.65 6.83
N TRP A 50 7.13 -4.66 6.93
CA TRP A 50 7.29 -3.38 6.26
C TRP A 50 8.50 -2.61 6.80
N GLU A 51 8.61 -2.48 8.11
CA GLU A 51 9.70 -1.73 8.76
C GLU A 51 11.07 -2.33 8.49
N HIS A 52 11.17 -3.66 8.35
CA HIS A 52 12.43 -4.37 8.13
C HIS A 52 12.62 -4.80 6.66
N MET A 53 11.76 -4.36 5.75
CA MET A 53 11.80 -4.73 4.32
C MET A 53 11.90 -6.24 4.10
N ARG A 54 11.12 -7.00 4.87
CA ARG A 54 11.06 -8.46 4.80
C ARG A 54 9.89 -8.94 3.96
N VAL A 55 10.12 -9.96 3.17
CA VAL A 55 9.09 -10.57 2.32
C VAL A 55 8.97 -12.07 2.59
N PRO A 56 7.75 -12.65 2.42
CA PRO A 56 7.58 -14.09 2.56
C PRO A 56 8.38 -14.87 1.54
N SER A 57 8.82 -16.06 1.92
CA SER A 57 9.59 -16.94 1.01
C SER A 57 8.77 -17.43 -0.19
N PHE A 58 7.45 -17.41 -0.10
CA PHE A 58 6.56 -17.82 -1.18
C PHE A 58 6.26 -16.72 -2.20
N ASN A 59 6.81 -15.51 -2.03
CA ASN A 59 6.65 -14.46 -3.03
C ASN A 59 7.24 -14.87 -4.37
N PHE A 60 6.60 -14.45 -5.46
CA PHE A 60 7.05 -14.77 -6.81
C PHE A 60 8.47 -14.29 -7.06
N ASN A 61 8.81 -13.07 -6.62
CA ASN A 61 10.15 -12.52 -6.78
C ASN A 61 10.50 -11.63 -5.58
N LYS A 62 11.41 -12.10 -4.74
CA LYS A 62 11.84 -11.41 -3.53
C LYS A 62 12.48 -10.05 -3.83
N GLU A 63 13.35 -9.99 -4.83
CA GLU A 63 14.07 -8.76 -5.19
C GLU A 63 13.11 -7.68 -5.71
N GLN A 64 12.16 -8.07 -6.55
CA GLN A 64 11.11 -7.17 -7.04
C GLN A 64 10.23 -6.68 -5.88
N SER A 65 9.89 -7.56 -4.94
CA SER A 65 9.10 -7.18 -3.75
C SER A 65 9.83 -6.13 -2.92
N ILE A 66 11.10 -6.33 -2.63
CA ILE A 66 11.90 -5.38 -1.86
C ILE A 66 12.00 -4.04 -2.59
N LYS A 67 12.26 -4.05 -3.90
CA LYS A 67 12.30 -2.82 -4.69
C LYS A 67 10.95 -2.09 -4.67
N SER A 68 9.85 -2.81 -4.79
CA SER A 68 8.51 -2.24 -4.69
C SER A 68 8.26 -1.62 -3.31
N MET A 69 8.73 -2.25 -2.24
CA MET A 69 8.65 -1.70 -0.89
C MET A 69 9.48 -0.42 -0.75
N GLU A 70 10.70 -0.39 -1.26
CA GLU A 70 11.57 0.79 -1.25
C GLU A 70 10.96 1.95 -2.05
N ASP A 71 10.49 1.68 -3.27
CA ASP A 71 9.82 2.68 -4.12
C ASP A 71 8.55 3.22 -3.44
N THR A 72 7.80 2.35 -2.76
CA THR A 72 6.60 2.72 -2.02
C THR A 72 6.93 3.57 -0.79
N ALA A 73 7.99 3.24 -0.05
CA ALA A 73 8.43 4.04 1.10
C ALA A 73 8.74 5.48 0.67
N LYS A 74 9.46 5.64 -0.44
CA LYS A 74 9.73 6.96 -1.01
C LYS A 74 8.44 7.68 -1.41
N PHE A 75 7.54 6.98 -2.06
CA PHE A 75 6.26 7.55 -2.48
C PHE A 75 5.42 8.04 -1.27
N LEU A 76 5.34 7.25 -0.20
CA LEU A 76 4.62 7.63 1.02
C LEU A 76 5.19 8.91 1.62
N LYS A 77 6.51 9.01 1.67
CA LYS A 77 7.19 10.20 2.17
C LYS A 77 6.93 11.42 1.29
N ASP A 78 7.08 11.27 -0.03
CA ASP A 78 6.92 12.37 -0.99
C ASP A 78 5.47 12.89 -1.04
N ASN A 79 4.49 12.04 -0.72
CA ASN A 79 3.06 12.38 -0.76
C ASN A 79 2.42 12.54 0.62
N ASN A 80 3.21 12.48 1.69
CA ASN A 80 2.71 12.52 3.06
C ASN A 80 1.54 11.55 3.27
N ALA A 81 1.74 10.31 2.85
CA ALA A 81 0.71 9.28 2.85
C ALA A 81 0.94 8.24 3.95
N VAL A 82 -0.14 7.64 4.41
CA VAL A 82 -0.15 6.57 5.40
C VAL A 82 -0.35 5.23 4.70
N LEU A 83 0.40 4.21 5.09
CA LEU A 83 0.25 2.85 4.58
C LEU A 83 -0.70 2.04 5.46
N TRP A 84 -1.74 1.47 4.86
CA TRP A 84 -2.61 0.50 5.50
C TRP A 84 -2.26 -0.89 5.02
N ILE A 85 -1.81 -1.75 5.95
CA ILE A 85 -1.35 -3.10 5.67
C ILE A 85 -2.50 -4.08 5.89
N GLN A 86 -2.88 -4.78 4.82
CA GLN A 86 -4.10 -5.59 4.77
C GLN A 86 -4.15 -6.69 5.84
N HIS A 87 -3.04 -7.36 6.10
CA HIS A 87 -2.99 -8.50 7.02
C HIS A 87 -2.56 -8.13 8.44
N ASP A 88 -2.36 -6.87 8.75
CA ASP A 88 -1.95 -6.42 10.08
C ASP A 88 -3.17 -6.28 11.00
N LEU A 89 -3.35 -7.24 11.87
CA LEU A 89 -4.50 -7.30 12.79
C LEU A 89 -4.49 -6.10 13.75
N GLU A 90 -3.33 -5.71 14.25
CA GLU A 90 -3.22 -4.60 15.22
C GLU A 90 -3.57 -3.28 14.57
N GLN A 91 -3.04 -3.01 13.39
CA GLN A 91 -3.39 -1.80 12.63
C GLN A 91 -4.88 -1.81 12.26
N ASN A 92 -5.39 -2.95 11.80
CA ASN A 92 -6.79 -3.09 11.39
C ASN A 92 -7.76 -2.87 12.56
N ALA A 93 -7.41 -3.28 13.75
CA ALA A 93 -8.24 -3.05 14.95
C ALA A 93 -8.41 -1.56 15.26
N GLY A 94 -7.44 -0.71 14.88
CA GLY A 94 -7.51 0.74 15.05
C GLY A 94 -8.24 1.49 13.94
N ILE A 95 -8.65 0.81 12.86
CA ILE A 95 -9.35 1.40 11.72
C ILE A 95 -10.86 1.34 11.96
N LYS A 96 -11.57 2.39 11.54
CA LYS A 96 -13.04 2.41 11.59
C LYS A 96 -13.63 1.34 10.67
N HIS A 97 -14.65 0.66 11.18
CA HIS A 97 -15.41 -0.35 10.42
C HIS A 97 -16.84 0.15 10.16
N VAL A 98 -17.51 -0.47 9.18
CA VAL A 98 -18.89 -0.11 8.84
C VAL A 98 -19.79 -0.15 10.08
N PRO A 99 -20.77 0.77 10.25
CA PRO A 99 -21.18 1.79 9.28
C PRO A 99 -20.32 3.05 9.25
N ALA A 100 -19.29 3.18 10.09
CA ALA A 100 -18.36 4.29 10.04
C ALA A 100 -17.47 4.23 8.77
N TYR A 101 -17.00 5.37 8.31
CA TYR A 101 -16.20 5.48 7.10
C TYR A 101 -15.17 6.61 7.17
N TYR A 102 -14.23 6.62 6.25
CA TYR A 102 -13.23 7.67 6.08
C TYR A 102 -13.59 8.59 4.91
N GLU A 103 -13.36 9.87 5.11
CA GLU A 103 -13.61 10.91 4.09
C GLU A 103 -12.32 11.63 3.70
#